data_7b3b1b13bfb3aec74d67f3815b92532a
#
_entry.id   7b3b1b13bfb3aec74d67f3815b92532a
#
_cell.length_a   1.000
_cell.length_b   1.000
_cell.length_c   1.000
_cell.angle_alpha   90.00
_cell.angle_beta   90.00
_cell.angle_gamma   90.00
#
_symmetry.space_group_name_H-M   'P 1'
#
loop_
_entity.id
_entity.type
_entity.pdbx_description
1 polymer ?
#
loop_
_entity_poly.entity_id
_entity_poly.type
_entity_poly.pdbx_seq_one_letter_code
_entity_poly.pdbx_strand_id
1 'polypeptide(L)'
;DYTEKKNGLTYLSWAFAWQKFKETCPDASYEIKKNTDGTPIFGSAKMGYMVYTNVTAAGQTYEMWLPVMDSNNNPMLDEPYTYKVKKYEWNERSRKKEWNGEYEDKEVAAITMFDVNKAVMRCLVKNIAMFGLGLYIYAGDDLPSEIFEPITDDQKAEFAKLNVNVPNTLKYYKVERIEQLSKSQADYVIEAKKKAVSENEN
;
A
#
# COMPACT_ATOMS: atom_id res chain seq x y z
N ASP A 1 -3.44 -15.42 -8.37
CA ASP A 1 -3.15 -14.11 -7.79
C ASP A 1 -4.32 -13.68 -6.92
N TYR A 2 -4.11 -13.61 -5.61
CA TYR A 2 -5.17 -13.40 -4.61
C TYR A 2 -5.19 -11.96 -4.09
N THR A 3 -4.49 -11.09 -4.78
CA THR A 3 -4.44 -9.66 -4.51
C THR A 3 -5.32 -8.92 -5.51
N GLU A 4 -6.09 -7.97 -5.00
CA GLU A 4 -6.89 -7.05 -5.82
C GLU A 4 -6.18 -5.70 -5.91
N LYS A 5 -6.20 -5.09 -7.09
CA LYS A 5 -5.75 -3.70 -7.26
C LYS A 5 -6.95 -2.77 -7.18
N LYS A 6 -6.93 -1.85 -6.23
CA LYS A 6 -7.96 -0.81 -6.08
C LYS A 6 -7.27 0.54 -5.88
N ASN A 7 -7.57 1.50 -6.74
CA ASN A 7 -6.96 2.86 -6.72
C ASN A 7 -5.42 2.86 -6.73
N GLY A 8 -4.79 1.91 -7.47
CA GLY A 8 -3.33 1.80 -7.53
C GLY A 8 -2.69 1.05 -6.35
N LEU A 9 -3.44 0.76 -5.30
CA LEU A 9 -2.97 0.00 -4.14
C LEU A 9 -3.28 -1.49 -4.31
N THR A 10 -2.41 -2.32 -3.76
CA THR A 10 -2.60 -3.77 -3.71
C THR A 10 -3.31 -4.13 -2.42
N TYR A 11 -4.43 -4.85 -2.52
CA TYR A 11 -5.20 -5.31 -1.37
C TYR A 11 -5.15 -6.83 -1.28
N LEU A 12 -4.93 -7.33 -0.08
CA LEU A 12 -5.11 -8.73 0.26
C LEU A 12 -6.44 -8.90 0.98
N SER A 13 -7.31 -9.77 0.45
CA SER A 13 -8.58 -10.09 1.11
C SER A 13 -8.33 -10.68 2.51
N TRP A 14 -9.05 -10.20 3.52
CA TRP A 14 -8.88 -10.66 4.90
C TRP A 14 -9.16 -12.18 5.05
N ALA A 15 -10.16 -12.67 4.34
CA ALA A 15 -10.52 -14.08 4.40
C ALA A 15 -9.40 -14.97 3.82
N PHE A 16 -8.82 -14.53 2.70
CA PHE A 16 -7.69 -15.22 2.09
C PHE A 16 -6.42 -15.12 2.97
N ALA A 17 -6.13 -13.92 3.50
CA ALA A 17 -5.00 -13.74 4.41
C ALA A 17 -5.10 -14.68 5.62
N TRP A 18 -6.28 -14.74 6.24
CA TRP A 18 -6.55 -15.62 7.37
C TRP A 18 -6.43 -17.10 7.01
N GLN A 19 -7.04 -17.52 5.89
CA GLN A 19 -6.91 -18.90 5.40
C GLN A 19 -5.44 -19.29 5.19
N LYS A 20 -4.68 -18.48 4.47
CA LYS A 20 -3.25 -18.74 4.21
C LYS A 20 -2.43 -18.75 5.48
N PHE A 21 -2.73 -17.85 6.39
CA PHE A 21 -2.06 -17.82 7.70
C PHE A 21 -2.32 -19.08 8.50
N LYS A 22 -3.57 -19.57 8.53
CA LYS A 22 -3.94 -20.82 9.21
C LYS A 22 -3.34 -22.07 8.56
N GLU A 23 -3.06 -22.06 7.26
CA GLU A 23 -2.34 -23.17 6.60
C GLU A 23 -0.90 -23.31 7.12
N THR A 24 -0.25 -22.17 7.44
CA THR A 24 1.13 -22.15 7.97
C THR A 24 1.17 -22.23 9.49
N CYS A 25 0.24 -21.60 10.17
CA CYS A 25 0.11 -21.54 11.62
C CYS A 25 -1.29 -22.02 12.04
N PRO A 26 -1.53 -23.35 12.13
CA PRO A 26 -2.85 -23.92 12.44
C PRO A 26 -3.38 -23.51 13.82
N ASP A 27 -2.49 -23.23 14.77
CA ASP A 27 -2.80 -22.76 16.13
C ASP A 27 -3.12 -21.26 16.21
N ALA A 28 -2.96 -20.51 15.10
CA ALA A 28 -3.20 -19.09 15.10
C ALA A 28 -4.62 -18.73 15.54
N SER A 29 -4.73 -17.68 16.33
CA SER A 29 -6.00 -17.09 16.79
C SER A 29 -5.93 -15.57 16.69
N TYR A 30 -7.09 -14.93 16.67
CA TYR A 30 -7.15 -13.47 16.76
C TYR A 30 -8.24 -13.02 17.73
N GLU A 31 -8.08 -11.82 18.24
CA GLU A 31 -9.04 -11.14 19.08
C GLU A 31 -9.24 -9.71 18.53
N ILE A 32 -10.51 -9.29 18.50
CA ILE A 32 -10.86 -7.89 18.26
C ILE A 32 -11.07 -7.25 19.62
N LYS A 33 -10.23 -6.26 19.95
CA LYS A 33 -10.38 -5.55 21.23
C LYS A 33 -11.69 -4.77 21.25
N LYS A 34 -12.31 -4.78 22.41
CA LYS A 34 -13.57 -4.07 22.67
C LYS A 34 -13.39 -3.08 23.82
N ASN A 35 -14.05 -1.96 23.70
CA ASN A 35 -14.19 -0.97 24.75
C ASN A 35 -15.09 -1.50 25.88
N THR A 36 -15.20 -0.77 26.97
CA THR A 36 -16.02 -1.13 28.15
C THR A 36 -17.51 -1.26 27.84
N ASP A 37 -18.01 -0.58 26.81
CA ASP A 37 -19.37 -0.70 26.30
C ASP A 37 -19.59 -1.88 25.32
N GLY A 38 -18.53 -2.66 25.04
CA GLY A 38 -18.55 -3.80 24.13
C GLY A 38 -18.34 -3.46 22.66
N THR A 39 -18.17 -2.20 22.29
CA THR A 39 -17.88 -1.78 20.90
C THR A 39 -16.40 -1.96 20.55
N PRO A 40 -16.06 -2.30 19.30
CA PRO A 40 -14.67 -2.47 18.87
C PRO A 40 -14.03 -1.15 18.43
N ILE A 41 -14.34 -0.03 19.10
CA ILE A 41 -13.96 1.32 18.70
C ILE A 41 -13.41 2.09 19.90
N PHE A 42 -12.30 2.79 19.71
CA PHE A 42 -11.60 3.58 20.71
C PHE A 42 -11.32 4.97 20.16
N GLY A 43 -11.42 5.99 20.99
CA GLY A 43 -11.14 7.37 20.56
C GLY A 43 -12.26 8.33 20.94
N SER A 44 -12.38 9.39 20.17
CA SER A 44 -13.38 10.42 20.39
C SER A 44 -13.72 11.18 19.11
N ALA A 45 -14.85 11.87 19.09
CA ALA A 45 -15.26 12.76 18.00
C ALA A 45 -14.20 13.84 17.65
N LYS A 46 -13.37 14.23 18.62
CA LYS A 46 -12.35 15.27 18.43
C LYS A 46 -11.10 14.74 17.70
N MET A 47 -10.69 13.49 17.99
CA MET A 47 -9.43 12.93 17.48
C MET A 47 -9.65 11.87 16.41
N GLY A 48 -10.88 11.44 16.21
CA GLY A 48 -11.21 10.27 15.40
C GLY A 48 -11.16 8.99 16.21
N TYR A 49 -11.38 7.88 15.52
CA TYR A 49 -11.56 6.57 16.11
C TYR A 49 -10.54 5.57 15.58
N MET A 50 -10.19 4.60 16.43
CA MET A 50 -9.26 3.51 16.14
C MET A 50 -9.87 2.17 16.50
N VAL A 51 -9.44 1.14 15.80
CA VAL A 51 -9.71 -0.26 16.11
C VAL A 51 -8.40 -0.96 16.45
N TYR A 52 -8.50 -2.05 17.24
CA TYR A 52 -7.34 -2.83 17.67
C TYR A 52 -7.61 -4.31 17.45
N THR A 53 -6.59 -5.03 17.03
CA THR A 53 -6.60 -6.50 16.92
C THR A 53 -5.37 -7.07 17.59
N ASN A 54 -5.53 -8.23 18.25
CA ASN A 54 -4.43 -9.09 18.65
C ASN A 54 -4.41 -10.31 17.73
N VAL A 55 -3.24 -10.71 17.26
CA VAL A 55 -3.04 -11.98 16.56
C VAL A 55 -1.99 -12.77 17.32
N THR A 56 -2.32 -14.01 17.64
CA THR A 56 -1.42 -14.94 18.34
C THR A 56 -1.11 -16.12 17.43
N ALA A 57 0.16 -16.41 17.22
CA ALA A 57 0.65 -17.58 16.49
C ALA A 57 2.07 -17.93 16.94
N ALA A 58 2.46 -19.19 16.88
CA ALA A 58 3.79 -19.67 17.25
C ALA A 58 4.27 -19.17 18.63
N GLY A 59 3.37 -19.06 19.59
CA GLY A 59 3.66 -18.57 20.94
C GLY A 59 3.89 -17.07 21.08
N GLN A 60 3.71 -16.29 20.01
CA GLN A 60 3.85 -14.82 20.02
C GLN A 60 2.50 -14.15 19.79
N THR A 61 2.31 -12.98 20.41
CA THR A 61 1.12 -12.14 20.20
C THR A 61 1.55 -10.75 19.78
N TYR A 62 1.02 -10.29 18.64
CA TYR A 62 1.18 -8.90 18.20
C TYR A 62 -0.15 -8.16 18.31
N GLU A 63 -0.06 -6.96 18.84
CA GLU A 63 -1.15 -5.99 18.80
C GLU A 63 -0.97 -5.04 17.61
N MET A 64 -2.05 -4.78 16.90
CA MET A 64 -2.08 -3.81 15.80
C MET A 64 -3.28 -2.89 15.99
N TRP A 65 -3.13 -1.65 15.57
CA TRP A 65 -4.21 -0.66 15.54
C TRP A 65 -4.32 -0.02 14.16
N LEU A 66 -5.51 0.46 13.83
CA LEU A 66 -5.77 1.17 12.60
C LEU A 66 -6.83 2.26 12.86
N PRO A 67 -6.64 3.50 12.35
CA PRO A 67 -7.68 4.51 12.42
C PRO A 67 -8.85 4.16 11.50
N VAL A 68 -10.05 4.55 11.91
CA VAL A 68 -11.24 4.50 11.06
C VAL A 68 -11.23 5.74 10.17
N MET A 69 -11.08 5.54 8.87
CA MET A 69 -10.91 6.62 7.90
C MET A 69 -11.62 6.33 6.58
N ASP A 70 -11.90 7.39 5.84
CA ASP A 70 -12.44 7.34 4.49
C ASP A 70 -11.41 6.83 3.46
N SER A 71 -11.79 6.81 2.19
CA SER A 71 -10.91 6.39 1.08
C SER A 71 -9.75 7.34 0.80
N ASN A 72 -9.77 8.54 1.36
CA ASN A 72 -8.75 9.57 1.21
C ASN A 72 -7.86 9.70 2.46
N ASN A 73 -7.97 8.74 3.40
CA ASN A 73 -7.27 8.71 4.68
C ASN A 73 -7.65 9.86 5.65
N ASN A 74 -8.83 10.44 5.48
CA ASN A 74 -9.35 11.39 6.45
C ASN A 74 -10.01 10.64 7.62
N PRO A 75 -9.80 11.06 8.89
CA PRO A 75 -10.46 10.44 10.03
C PRO A 75 -11.97 10.62 9.94
N MET A 76 -12.73 9.57 10.18
CA MET A 76 -14.18 9.66 10.25
C MET A 76 -14.60 9.98 11.69
N LEU A 77 -15.52 10.94 11.83
CA LEU A 77 -16.03 11.45 13.10
C LEU A 77 -17.51 11.09 13.28
N ASP A 78 -18.10 11.39 14.42
CA ASP A 78 -19.53 11.15 14.72
C ASP A 78 -20.46 11.92 13.79
N GLU A 79 -20.01 13.10 13.35
CA GLU A 79 -20.74 13.96 12.41
C GLU A 79 -19.93 14.16 11.14
N PRO A 80 -20.59 14.39 10.00
CA PRO A 80 -19.91 14.71 8.76
C PRO A 80 -19.23 16.08 8.88
N TYR A 81 -18.10 16.24 8.21
CA TYR A 81 -17.39 17.52 8.15
C TYR A 81 -16.82 17.77 6.77
N THR A 82 -16.56 19.04 6.47
CA THR A 82 -15.93 19.44 5.20
C THR A 82 -14.50 19.93 5.42
N TYR A 83 -13.66 19.73 4.43
CA TYR A 83 -12.30 20.26 4.38
C TYR A 83 -11.97 20.79 2.98
N LYS A 84 -11.06 21.75 2.92
CA LYS A 84 -10.69 22.40 1.65
C LYS A 84 -9.50 21.69 1.00
N VAL A 85 -9.66 21.38 -0.28
CA VAL A 85 -8.57 20.85 -1.12
C VAL A 85 -8.33 21.77 -2.31
N LYS A 86 -7.11 21.76 -2.84
CA LYS A 86 -6.79 22.46 -4.08
C LYS A 86 -7.58 21.86 -5.23
N LYS A 87 -8.26 22.71 -6.00
CA LYS A 87 -8.98 22.32 -7.20
C LYS A 87 -7.99 22.24 -8.36
N TYR A 88 -7.88 21.06 -8.96
CA TYR A 88 -7.00 20.82 -10.10
C TYR A 88 -7.83 20.70 -11.37
N GLU A 89 -7.47 21.45 -12.39
CA GLU A 89 -8.08 21.40 -13.70
C GLU A 89 -7.08 20.95 -14.75
N TRP A 90 -7.57 20.36 -15.83
CA TRP A 90 -6.74 19.93 -16.93
C TRP A 90 -6.22 21.16 -17.69
N ASN A 91 -4.90 21.28 -17.80
CA ASN A 91 -4.27 22.33 -18.61
C ASN A 91 -3.85 21.72 -19.96
N GLU A 92 -4.52 22.15 -21.04
CA GLU A 92 -4.26 21.67 -22.41
C GLU A 92 -2.83 21.94 -22.89
N ARG A 93 -2.23 23.03 -22.41
CA ARG A 93 -0.87 23.46 -22.83
C ARG A 93 0.20 22.57 -22.21
N SER A 94 0.08 22.26 -20.92
CA SER A 94 1.05 21.41 -20.20
C SER A 94 0.69 19.92 -20.26
N ARG A 95 -0.53 19.57 -20.70
CA ARG A 95 -1.10 18.22 -20.68
C ARG A 95 -1.04 17.56 -19.29
N LYS A 96 -1.30 18.35 -18.26
CA LYS A 96 -1.30 17.90 -16.85
C LYS A 96 -2.46 18.55 -16.10
N LYS A 97 -2.86 17.94 -14.99
CA LYS A 97 -3.74 18.59 -14.02
C LYS A 97 -2.91 19.60 -13.22
N GLU A 98 -3.31 20.86 -13.26
CA GLU A 98 -2.68 21.96 -12.54
C GLU A 98 -3.68 22.64 -11.62
N TRP A 99 -3.19 23.18 -10.51
CA TRP A 99 -4.02 23.94 -9.59
C TRP A 99 -4.52 25.22 -10.28
N ASN A 100 -5.84 25.41 -10.31
CA ASN A 100 -6.45 26.58 -10.98
C ASN A 100 -6.47 27.84 -10.10
N GLY A 101 -5.89 27.80 -8.88
CA GLY A 101 -5.91 28.92 -7.93
C GLY A 101 -7.08 28.87 -6.94
N GLU A 102 -8.02 27.94 -7.11
CA GLU A 102 -9.22 27.81 -6.27
C GLU A 102 -9.11 26.60 -5.34
N TYR A 103 -9.96 26.63 -4.30
CA TYR A 103 -10.18 25.49 -3.40
C TYR A 103 -11.62 24.99 -3.60
N GLU A 104 -11.79 23.68 -3.47
CA GLU A 104 -13.10 23.03 -3.39
C GLU A 104 -13.31 22.40 -2.03
N ASP A 105 -14.54 22.37 -1.55
CA ASP A 105 -14.90 21.70 -0.32
C ASP A 105 -15.15 20.21 -0.62
N LYS A 106 -14.53 19.34 0.19
CA LYS A 106 -14.80 17.89 0.19
C LYS A 106 -15.40 17.50 1.51
N GLU A 107 -16.36 16.60 1.45
CA GLU A 107 -17.07 16.10 2.63
C GLU A 107 -16.49 14.75 3.05
N VAL A 108 -16.35 14.58 4.37
CA VAL A 108 -16.14 13.29 5.03
C VAL A 108 -17.44 12.93 5.73
N ALA A 109 -17.99 11.77 5.38
CA ALA A 109 -19.23 11.28 5.98
C ALA A 109 -19.04 10.90 7.45
N ALA A 110 -20.11 10.92 8.23
CA ALA A 110 -20.11 10.39 9.59
C ALA A 110 -19.73 8.90 9.62
N ILE A 111 -19.06 8.48 10.70
CA ILE A 111 -18.65 7.09 10.91
C ILE A 111 -19.88 6.18 11.02
N THR A 112 -19.79 5.00 10.44
CA THR A 112 -20.78 3.94 10.57
C THR A 112 -20.15 2.65 11.07
N MET A 113 -20.95 1.71 11.62
CA MET A 113 -20.43 0.39 12.00
C MET A 113 -19.90 -0.42 10.81
N PHE A 114 -20.32 -0.09 9.58
CA PHE A 114 -19.73 -0.65 8.37
C PHE A 114 -18.29 -0.19 8.17
N ASP A 115 -17.99 1.08 8.43
CA ASP A 115 -16.63 1.63 8.36
C ASP A 115 -15.75 1.06 9.45
N VAL A 116 -16.28 0.92 10.66
CA VAL A 116 -15.61 0.24 11.77
C VAL A 116 -15.25 -1.20 11.38
N ASN A 117 -16.18 -1.96 10.82
CA ASN A 117 -15.92 -3.34 10.38
C ASN A 117 -14.85 -3.39 9.28
N LYS A 118 -14.87 -2.47 8.30
CA LYS A 118 -13.82 -2.36 7.29
C LYS A 118 -12.44 -2.11 7.93
N ALA A 119 -12.38 -1.20 8.90
CA ALA A 119 -11.15 -0.88 9.61
C ALA A 119 -10.64 -2.08 10.41
N VAL A 120 -11.52 -2.82 11.10
CA VAL A 120 -11.17 -4.06 11.84
C VAL A 120 -10.57 -5.10 10.90
N MET A 121 -11.19 -5.37 9.75
CA MET A 121 -10.67 -6.36 8.80
C MET A 121 -9.33 -5.95 8.17
N ARG A 122 -9.15 -4.66 7.86
CA ARG A 122 -7.85 -4.13 7.41
C ARG A 122 -6.78 -4.21 8.51
N CYS A 123 -7.16 -3.90 9.76
CA CYS A 123 -6.28 -4.02 10.91
C CYS A 123 -5.81 -5.46 11.11
N LEU A 124 -6.72 -6.45 10.99
CA LEU A 124 -6.40 -7.87 11.09
C LEU A 124 -5.38 -8.30 10.02
N VAL A 125 -5.59 -7.92 8.76
CA VAL A 125 -4.64 -8.25 7.67
C VAL A 125 -3.26 -7.62 7.93
N LYS A 126 -3.23 -6.36 8.36
CA LYS A 126 -1.97 -5.67 8.72
C LYS A 126 -1.27 -6.35 9.90
N ASN A 127 -2.02 -6.86 10.88
CA ASN A 127 -1.47 -7.61 12.00
C ASN A 127 -0.89 -8.96 11.57
N ILE A 128 -1.59 -9.71 10.70
CA ILE A 128 -1.09 -10.96 10.12
C ILE A 128 0.23 -10.72 9.35
N ALA A 129 0.35 -9.58 8.69
CA ALA A 129 1.58 -9.21 7.97
C ALA A 129 2.80 -9.08 8.90
N MET A 130 2.61 -8.79 10.20
CA MET A 130 3.71 -8.78 11.18
C MET A 130 4.34 -10.15 11.37
N PHE A 131 3.65 -11.23 11.02
CA PHE A 131 4.18 -12.59 10.96
C PHE A 131 4.78 -12.95 9.58
N GLY A 132 4.88 -11.98 8.67
CA GLY A 132 5.52 -12.12 7.36
C GLY A 132 4.56 -12.36 6.18
N LEU A 133 3.29 -12.71 6.42
CA LEU A 133 2.35 -12.96 5.32
C LEU A 133 1.93 -11.66 4.64
N GLY A 134 2.33 -11.48 3.38
CA GLY A 134 1.98 -10.30 2.60
C GLY A 134 2.66 -9.01 3.06
N LEU A 135 3.72 -9.07 3.86
CA LEU A 135 4.43 -7.89 4.37
C LEU A 135 4.91 -6.96 3.24
N TYR A 136 5.29 -7.52 2.11
CA TYR A 136 5.71 -6.76 0.91
C TYR A 136 4.63 -5.81 0.36
N ILE A 137 3.34 -6.07 0.66
CA ILE A 137 2.23 -5.22 0.23
C ILE A 137 2.30 -3.87 0.94
N TYR A 138 2.80 -3.87 2.18
CA TYR A 138 2.92 -2.69 3.04
C TYR A 138 4.31 -2.05 2.98
N ALA A 139 5.28 -2.68 2.31
CA ALA A 139 6.67 -2.22 2.25
C ALA A 139 6.87 -0.89 1.51
N GLY A 140 5.80 -0.31 0.94
CA GLY A 140 5.84 1.01 0.29
C GLY A 140 4.98 2.08 0.97
N ASP A 141 4.14 1.68 1.93
CA ASP A 141 3.14 2.60 2.53
C ASP A 141 3.77 3.61 3.51
N ASP A 142 4.87 3.23 4.16
CA ASP A 142 5.55 4.02 5.18
C ASP A 142 7.00 4.39 4.81
N LEU A 143 7.45 4.03 3.60
CA LEU A 143 8.74 4.51 3.13
C LEU A 143 8.61 6.02 2.86
N PRO A 144 9.55 6.84 3.39
CA PRO A 144 9.74 8.19 2.88
C PRO A 144 9.80 8.05 1.36
N SER A 145 9.11 8.93 0.63
CA SER A 145 9.17 8.95 -0.84
C SER A 145 10.59 8.60 -1.23
N GLU A 146 10.77 7.43 -1.89
CA GLU A 146 12.10 6.92 -2.21
C GLU A 146 12.90 8.10 -2.72
N ILE A 147 14.05 8.36 -2.09
CA ILE A 147 15.04 9.25 -2.71
C ILE A 147 15.27 8.58 -4.05
N PHE A 148 14.73 9.17 -5.10
CA PHE A 148 14.86 8.63 -6.45
C PHE A 148 16.35 8.61 -6.77
N GLU A 149 16.97 7.45 -6.60
CA GLU A 149 18.32 7.21 -7.08
C GLU A 149 18.18 6.81 -8.55
N PRO A 150 18.62 7.67 -9.50
CA PRO A 150 18.55 7.33 -10.91
C PRO A 150 19.49 6.16 -11.22
N ILE A 151 19.22 5.49 -12.33
CA ILE A 151 20.11 4.46 -12.89
C ILE A 151 21.54 5.00 -12.99
N THR A 152 22.51 4.22 -12.53
CA THR A 152 23.94 4.59 -12.58
C THR A 152 24.54 4.35 -13.95
N ASP A 153 25.68 4.97 -14.24
CA ASP A 153 26.40 4.74 -15.51
C ASP A 153 26.94 3.31 -15.61
N ASP A 154 27.31 2.69 -14.49
CA ASP A 154 27.70 1.26 -14.45
C ASP A 154 26.53 0.35 -14.83
N GLN A 155 25.32 0.63 -14.35
CA GLN A 155 24.12 -0.11 -14.71
C GLN A 155 23.72 0.09 -16.18
N LYS A 156 23.90 1.30 -16.73
CA LYS A 156 23.70 1.55 -18.17
C LYS A 156 24.71 0.76 -19.02
N ALA A 157 25.97 0.68 -18.59
CA ALA A 157 26.97 -0.14 -19.24
C ALA A 157 26.62 -1.64 -19.17
N GLU A 158 26.10 -2.10 -18.04
CA GLU A 158 25.65 -3.48 -17.88
C GLU A 158 24.42 -3.80 -18.75
N PHE A 159 23.49 -2.86 -18.90
CA PHE A 159 22.37 -2.97 -19.87
C PHE A 159 22.88 -3.22 -21.30
N ALA A 160 23.92 -2.49 -21.71
CA ALA A 160 24.52 -2.65 -23.03
C ALA A 160 25.16 -4.03 -23.18
N LYS A 161 25.94 -4.50 -22.18
CA LYS A 161 26.59 -5.82 -22.21
C LYS A 161 25.57 -6.98 -22.30
N LEU A 162 24.49 -6.87 -21.56
CA LEU A 162 23.43 -7.88 -21.51
C LEU A 162 22.41 -7.78 -22.65
N ASN A 163 22.63 -6.87 -23.61
CA ASN A 163 21.69 -6.59 -24.69
C ASN A 163 20.24 -6.39 -24.18
N VAL A 164 20.06 -5.58 -23.12
CA VAL A 164 18.74 -5.26 -22.59
C VAL A 164 17.96 -4.47 -23.63
N ASN A 165 16.72 -4.88 -23.90
CA ASN A 165 15.82 -4.13 -24.76
C ASN A 165 15.30 -2.89 -24.03
N VAL A 166 16.04 -1.78 -24.13
CA VAL A 166 15.71 -0.52 -23.44
C VAL A 166 14.31 -0.02 -23.78
N PRO A 167 13.85 0.04 -25.06
CA PRO A 167 12.49 0.46 -25.38
C PRO A 167 11.39 -0.33 -24.65
N ASN A 168 11.52 -1.65 -24.57
CA ASN A 168 10.56 -2.48 -23.85
C ASN A 168 10.64 -2.26 -22.33
N THR A 169 11.83 -2.07 -21.79
CA THR A 169 12.04 -1.76 -20.38
C THR A 169 11.38 -0.42 -20.01
N LEU A 170 11.60 0.62 -20.81
CA LEU A 170 10.97 1.93 -20.59
C LEU A 170 9.44 1.85 -20.65
N LYS A 171 8.90 1.10 -21.61
CA LYS A 171 7.46 0.87 -21.73
C LYS A 171 6.90 0.12 -20.52
N TYR A 172 7.63 -0.88 -20.02
CA TYR A 172 7.21 -1.66 -18.84
C TYR A 172 7.11 -0.79 -17.59
N TYR A 173 8.12 0.04 -17.34
CA TYR A 173 8.16 0.97 -16.19
C TYR A 173 7.39 2.28 -16.43
N LYS A 174 6.81 2.47 -17.62
CA LYS A 174 6.04 3.67 -18.02
C LYS A 174 6.86 4.98 -17.88
N VAL A 175 8.11 4.93 -18.27
CA VAL A 175 9.03 6.08 -18.31
C VAL A 175 9.45 6.36 -19.76
N GLU A 176 9.85 7.58 -20.04
CA GLU A 176 10.19 8.01 -21.40
C GLU A 176 11.69 7.92 -21.71
N ARG A 177 12.52 8.02 -20.66
CA ARG A 177 13.99 8.04 -20.78
C ARG A 177 14.63 7.13 -19.75
N ILE A 178 15.81 6.62 -20.08
CA ILE A 178 16.54 5.67 -19.23
C ILE A 178 16.93 6.29 -17.89
N GLU A 179 17.18 7.60 -17.82
CA GLU A 179 17.52 8.34 -16.60
C GLU A 179 16.34 8.41 -15.61
N GLN A 180 15.14 8.09 -16.05
CA GLN A 180 13.94 8.01 -15.21
C GLN A 180 13.75 6.63 -14.58
N LEU A 181 14.58 5.66 -14.94
CA LEU A 181 14.64 4.38 -14.20
C LEU A 181 15.36 4.59 -12.89
N SER A 182 14.83 4.00 -11.82
CA SER A 182 15.54 3.96 -10.55
C SER A 182 16.65 2.89 -10.59
N LYS A 183 17.64 3.07 -9.72
CA LYS A 183 18.71 2.09 -9.50
C LYS A 183 18.16 0.69 -9.20
N SER A 184 17.16 0.60 -8.32
CA SER A 184 16.51 -0.67 -7.98
C SER A 184 15.78 -1.32 -9.16
N GLN A 185 15.13 -0.53 -10.02
CA GLN A 185 14.51 -1.03 -11.25
C GLN A 185 15.56 -1.55 -12.24
N ALA A 186 16.69 -0.87 -12.35
CA ALA A 186 17.79 -1.29 -13.20
C ALA A 186 18.43 -2.61 -12.69
N ASP A 187 18.65 -2.74 -11.37
CA ASP A 187 19.15 -3.97 -10.76
C ASP A 187 18.25 -5.16 -11.06
N TYR A 188 16.93 -4.98 -10.89
CA TYR A 188 15.95 -6.04 -11.21
C TYR A 188 16.04 -6.51 -12.67
N VAL A 189 16.16 -5.58 -13.61
CA VAL A 189 16.29 -5.91 -15.05
C VAL A 189 17.60 -6.66 -15.32
N ILE A 190 18.70 -6.22 -14.71
CA ILE A 190 20.02 -6.86 -14.85
C ILE A 190 19.96 -8.30 -14.34
N GLU A 191 19.43 -8.53 -13.15
CA GLU A 191 19.29 -9.85 -12.55
C GLU A 191 18.41 -10.79 -13.40
N ALA A 192 17.25 -10.29 -13.85
CA ALA A 192 16.36 -11.06 -14.71
C ALA A 192 17.03 -11.47 -16.03
N LYS A 193 17.83 -10.57 -16.61
CA LYS A 193 18.59 -10.88 -17.84
C LYS A 193 19.70 -11.88 -17.60
N LYS A 194 20.45 -11.75 -16.52
CA LYS A 194 21.52 -12.71 -16.16
C LYS A 194 20.97 -14.12 -15.96
N LYS A 195 19.81 -14.20 -15.26
CA LYS A 195 19.14 -15.48 -15.07
C LYS A 195 18.69 -16.10 -16.39
N ALA A 196 18.09 -15.33 -17.28
CA ALA A 196 17.65 -15.82 -18.59
C ALA A 196 18.82 -16.27 -19.49
N VAL A 197 20.01 -15.65 -19.38
CA VAL A 197 21.22 -16.08 -20.11
C VAL A 197 21.72 -17.40 -19.55
N SER A 198 21.81 -17.54 -18.22
CA SER A 198 22.28 -18.78 -17.59
C SER A 198 21.37 -20.00 -17.83
N GLU A 199 20.07 -19.78 -17.99
CA GLU A 199 19.08 -20.84 -18.32
C GLU A 199 19.14 -21.29 -19.79
N ASN A 200 19.67 -20.45 -20.69
CA ASN A 200 19.85 -20.80 -22.11
C ASN A 200 21.19 -21.45 -22.43
N GLU A 201 22.14 -21.47 -21.50
CA GLU A 201 23.47 -22.11 -21.65
C GLU A 201 23.51 -23.52 -21.06
N ASN A 202 22.43 -24.02 -20.46
CA ASN A 202 22.23 -25.38 -19.97
C ASN A 202 21.22 -26.14 -20.83
#